data_868dfebc0d46dbcd9c7eb289a1484f0e
#
_entry.id   868dfebc0d46dbcd9c7eb289a1484f0e
#
_cell.length_a   1.000
_cell.length_b   1.000
_cell.length_c   1.000
_cell.angle_alpha   90.00
_cell.angle_beta   90.00
_cell.angle_gamma   90.00
#
_symmetry.space_group_name_H-M   'P 1'
#
loop_
_entity.id
_entity.type
_entity.pdbx_description
1 polymer ?
#
loop_
_entity_poly.entity_id
_entity_poly.type
_entity_poly.pdbx_seq_one_letter_code
_entity_poly.pdbx_strand_id
1 'polypeptide(L)'
;MHIDLADLDFWRKPLKERNEAFARLRQLEHPVFFPEKKVPFLRSGKGFYALVRHADVVEASRNAKLFSSEPAVTNPEPPGWVKQVFGESMVNMDDPRHARLRRIVTRSFSPRMLAGLQSDIEAACARIVDDVVKDGPKDFVSQVAARLPIHVICDMLDIPPELRAKVHQHVDVSTAYTGVRPSLARSVQLAGQNMLALLALQRMVIKLGHERAAKPKGDLVSLLVNANPDGEKLTDKELGSFFALLLVAGNETARNTMAHGIRLLTENPAQRELLMSDFDAHVGGAVEEMVRYVSPIMQFRRTVTEDCELRGLELKKGDKVVLFYGSANRDESVFPDADTFDITRDTKPHVGFGGPGPHFCLGANLARQELRTMFRELLTRLPGIRSAGEPELLLSNFDNSVRSQAFTF
;
A
#
# COMPACT_ATOMS: atom_id res chain seq x y z
N MET A 1 1.32 11.97 28.48
CA MET A 1 0.93 12.28 27.08
C MET A 1 -0.42 11.59 26.84
N HIS A 2 -1.44 12.32 26.43
CA HIS A 2 -2.72 11.72 26.03
C HIS A 2 -2.55 11.10 24.63
N ILE A 3 -2.82 9.81 24.50
CA ILE A 3 -2.76 9.06 23.25
C ILE A 3 -4.19 8.86 22.76
N ASP A 4 -4.52 9.40 21.58
CA ASP A 4 -5.81 9.18 20.93
C ASP A 4 -5.58 8.85 19.44
N LEU A 5 -5.58 7.55 19.10
CA LEU A 5 -5.35 7.07 17.75
C LEU A 5 -6.52 7.38 16.79
N ALA A 6 -7.68 7.76 17.31
CA ALA A 6 -8.84 8.19 16.53
C ALA A 6 -8.76 9.67 16.14
N ASP A 7 -7.85 10.43 16.74
CA ASP A 7 -7.67 11.85 16.44
C ASP A 7 -6.62 12.09 15.33
N LEU A 8 -6.97 12.84 14.31
CA LEU A 8 -6.03 13.25 13.25
C LEU A 8 -4.87 14.09 13.80
N ASP A 9 -5.04 14.78 14.92
CA ASP A 9 -3.95 15.56 15.55
C ASP A 9 -2.86 14.65 16.12
N PHE A 10 -3.18 13.40 16.48
CA PHE A 10 -2.15 12.42 16.81
C PHE A 10 -1.26 12.11 15.59
N TRP A 11 -1.83 11.99 14.42
CA TRP A 11 -1.12 11.64 13.19
C TRP A 11 -0.29 12.79 12.61
N ARG A 12 -0.51 14.04 13.08
CA ARG A 12 0.34 15.20 12.77
C ARG A 12 1.64 15.23 13.55
N LYS A 13 1.72 14.48 14.65
CA LYS A 13 2.93 14.47 15.48
C LYS A 13 4.11 13.88 14.71
N PRO A 14 5.34 14.32 15.05
CA PRO A 14 6.56 13.73 14.53
C PRO A 14 6.56 12.20 14.69
N LEU A 15 7.18 11.50 13.74
CA LEU A 15 7.24 10.04 13.75
C LEU A 15 7.77 9.47 15.07
N LYS A 16 8.80 10.12 15.64
CA LYS A 16 9.38 9.74 16.93
C LYS A 16 8.34 9.73 18.05
N GLU A 17 7.53 10.79 18.17
CA GLU A 17 6.49 10.87 19.21
C GLU A 17 5.40 9.80 19.01
N ARG A 18 5.05 9.52 17.75
CA ARG A 18 4.09 8.46 17.43
C ARG A 18 4.64 7.08 17.80
N ASN A 19 5.91 6.81 17.49
CA ASN A 19 6.58 5.55 17.85
C ASN A 19 6.67 5.37 19.37
N GLU A 20 7.02 6.41 20.11
CA GLU A 20 7.02 6.39 21.59
C GLU A 20 5.63 6.09 22.18
N ALA A 21 4.58 6.66 21.57
CA ALA A 21 3.21 6.37 21.98
C ALA A 21 2.83 4.90 21.71
N PHE A 22 3.18 4.38 20.55
CA PHE A 22 2.96 2.97 20.22
C PHE A 22 3.79 2.03 21.11
N ALA A 23 5.04 2.37 21.44
CA ALA A 23 5.86 1.60 22.37
C ALA A 23 5.18 1.48 23.75
N ARG A 24 4.60 2.57 24.27
CA ARG A 24 3.81 2.53 25.53
C ARG A 24 2.57 1.66 25.40
N LEU A 25 1.83 1.74 24.28
CA LEU A 25 0.66 0.90 24.06
C LEU A 25 1.02 -0.59 23.97
N ARG A 26 2.18 -0.94 23.41
CA ARG A 26 2.66 -2.34 23.35
C ARG A 26 2.96 -2.93 24.74
N GLN A 27 3.30 -2.10 25.72
CA GLN A 27 3.57 -2.55 27.10
C GLN A 27 2.32 -2.88 27.91
N LEU A 28 1.14 -2.41 27.48
CA LEU A 28 -0.12 -2.64 28.20
C LEU A 28 -0.56 -4.09 28.09
N GLU A 29 -1.21 -4.59 29.11
CA GLU A 29 -1.67 -5.97 29.23
C GLU A 29 -2.66 -6.34 28.11
N HIS A 30 -3.61 -5.45 27.83
CA HIS A 30 -4.68 -5.66 26.85
C HIS A 30 -4.66 -4.60 25.74
N PRO A 31 -5.24 -4.88 24.54
CA PRO A 31 -5.50 -3.88 23.53
C PRO A 31 -6.38 -2.74 24.06
N VAL A 32 -6.03 -1.50 23.70
CA VAL A 32 -6.73 -0.29 24.18
C VAL A 32 -7.87 0.06 23.25
N PHE A 33 -9.01 0.43 23.84
CA PHE A 33 -10.17 0.95 23.10
C PHE A 33 -10.03 2.45 22.84
N PHE A 34 -10.27 2.88 21.60
CA PHE A 34 -10.33 4.27 21.18
C PHE A 34 -11.71 4.60 20.63
N PRO A 35 -12.46 5.54 21.23
CA PRO A 35 -13.77 5.94 20.73
C PRO A 35 -13.61 6.69 19.39
N GLU A 36 -14.44 6.36 18.39
CA GLU A 36 -14.44 7.08 17.12
C GLU A 36 -15.03 8.47 17.28
N LYS A 37 -14.36 9.47 16.69
CA LYS A 37 -14.91 10.83 16.59
C LYS A 37 -16.01 10.87 15.53
N LYS A 38 -17.10 11.57 15.86
CA LYS A 38 -18.18 11.78 14.90
C LYS A 38 -17.68 12.62 13.72
N VAL A 39 -17.73 12.06 12.53
CA VAL A 39 -17.45 12.76 11.27
C VAL A 39 -18.78 13.07 10.60
N PRO A 40 -19.08 14.33 10.26
CA PRO A 40 -20.31 14.68 9.57
C PRO A 40 -20.48 13.82 8.31
N PHE A 41 -21.71 13.33 8.08
CA PHE A 41 -22.09 12.52 6.92
C PHE A 41 -21.47 11.12 6.81
N LEU A 42 -20.58 10.72 7.74
CA LEU A 42 -20.06 9.34 7.83
C LEU A 42 -20.71 8.60 8.98
N ARG A 43 -20.90 7.29 8.81
CA ARG A 43 -21.33 6.43 9.93
C ARG A 43 -20.15 6.29 10.89
N SER A 44 -20.28 6.90 12.07
CA SER A 44 -19.34 6.68 13.18
C SER A 44 -19.80 5.48 13.98
N GLY A 45 -18.89 4.56 14.25
CA GLY A 45 -19.12 3.47 15.18
C GLY A 45 -18.90 3.88 16.63
N LYS A 46 -18.88 2.89 17.53
CA LYS A 46 -18.54 3.12 18.95
C LYS A 46 -17.07 3.47 19.12
N GLY A 47 -16.20 2.85 18.32
CA GLY A 47 -14.75 2.92 18.40
C GLY A 47 -14.09 1.65 17.92
N PHE A 48 -12.82 1.49 18.23
CA PHE A 48 -12.02 0.32 17.86
C PHE A 48 -11.01 -0.03 18.94
N TYR A 49 -10.64 -1.29 19.02
CA TYR A 49 -9.48 -1.76 19.80
C TYR A 49 -8.22 -1.72 18.94
N ALA A 50 -7.14 -1.16 19.47
CA ALA A 50 -5.87 -1.04 18.75
C ALA A 50 -4.99 -2.29 18.98
N LEU A 51 -4.76 -3.07 17.92
CA LEU A 51 -3.80 -4.17 17.92
C LEU A 51 -2.44 -3.62 17.50
N VAL A 52 -1.57 -3.40 18.47
CA VAL A 52 -0.28 -2.72 18.29
C VAL A 52 0.93 -3.66 18.44
N ARG A 53 0.76 -4.85 19.02
CA ARG A 53 1.79 -5.88 19.13
C ARG A 53 1.83 -6.74 17.87
N HIS A 54 3.00 -7.19 17.51
CA HIS A 54 3.20 -8.08 16.36
C HIS A 54 2.36 -9.36 16.46
N ALA A 55 2.36 -10.01 17.62
CA ALA A 55 1.59 -11.25 17.83
C ALA A 55 0.08 -11.05 17.63
N ASP A 56 -0.49 -9.96 18.14
CA ASP A 56 -1.93 -9.67 17.99
C ASP A 56 -2.31 -9.41 16.52
N VAL A 57 -1.43 -8.68 15.79
CA VAL A 57 -1.62 -8.40 14.37
C VAL A 57 -1.54 -9.68 13.54
N VAL A 58 -0.60 -10.56 13.84
CA VAL A 58 -0.45 -11.86 13.17
C VAL A 58 -1.65 -12.76 13.45
N GLU A 59 -2.11 -12.82 14.70
CA GLU A 59 -3.28 -13.62 15.09
C GLU A 59 -4.53 -13.16 14.34
N ALA A 60 -4.84 -11.87 14.39
CA ALA A 60 -5.99 -11.31 13.69
C ALA A 60 -5.90 -11.47 12.17
N SER A 61 -4.70 -11.43 11.58
CA SER A 61 -4.49 -11.63 10.15
C SER A 61 -4.71 -13.08 9.72
N ARG A 62 -4.30 -14.06 10.54
CA ARG A 62 -4.46 -15.49 10.26
C ARG A 62 -5.89 -15.96 10.43
N ASN A 63 -6.58 -15.44 11.43
CA ASN A 63 -7.93 -15.87 11.77
C ASN A 63 -8.98 -14.98 11.11
N ALA A 64 -8.99 -14.96 9.77
CA ALA A 64 -9.91 -14.15 8.97
C ALA A 64 -11.40 -14.55 9.16
N LYS A 65 -11.69 -15.74 9.64
CA LYS A 65 -13.07 -16.13 9.99
C LYS A 65 -13.58 -15.35 11.19
N LEU A 66 -12.74 -15.13 12.18
CA LEU A 66 -13.06 -14.40 13.39
C LEU A 66 -12.90 -12.89 13.20
N PHE A 67 -11.88 -12.47 12.45
CA PHE A 67 -11.54 -11.07 12.16
C PHE A 67 -11.80 -10.75 10.68
N SER A 68 -13.06 -10.51 10.36
CA SER A 68 -13.55 -10.24 9.01
C SER A 68 -13.00 -8.95 8.41
N SER A 69 -12.71 -8.96 7.12
CA SER A 69 -12.38 -7.77 6.34
C SER A 69 -13.62 -6.96 5.94
N GLU A 70 -14.81 -7.54 6.10
CA GLU A 70 -16.06 -6.86 5.78
C GLU A 70 -16.50 -5.90 6.92
N PRO A 71 -17.22 -4.84 6.60
CA PRO A 71 -17.59 -4.36 5.29
C PRO A 71 -16.48 -3.55 4.62
N ALA A 72 -15.40 -3.19 5.32
CA ALA A 72 -14.24 -2.46 4.82
C ALA A 72 -13.03 -2.62 5.73
N VAL A 73 -11.83 -2.56 5.15
CA VAL A 73 -10.55 -2.58 5.89
C VAL A 73 -10.08 -1.19 6.32
N THR A 74 -10.74 -0.11 5.89
CA THR A 74 -10.43 1.27 6.26
C THR A 74 -11.22 1.74 7.48
N ASN A 75 -10.65 2.66 8.23
CA ASN A 75 -11.31 3.35 9.33
C ASN A 75 -11.11 4.88 9.17
N PRO A 76 -12.20 5.67 9.00
CA PRO A 76 -13.62 5.30 9.04
C PRO A 76 -14.08 4.45 7.84
N GLU A 77 -15.23 3.81 8.03
CA GLU A 77 -15.89 3.02 6.99
C GLU A 77 -16.42 3.93 5.86
N PRO A 78 -16.16 3.59 4.58
CA PRO A 78 -16.70 4.35 3.48
C PRO A 78 -18.22 4.23 3.41
N PRO A 79 -18.92 5.26 2.89
CA PRO A 79 -20.36 5.19 2.69
C PRO A 79 -20.77 3.99 1.83
N GLY A 80 -21.90 3.34 2.18
CA GLY A 80 -22.35 2.13 1.49
C GLY A 80 -22.59 2.28 -0.03
N TRP A 81 -22.91 3.49 -0.51
CA TRP A 81 -23.06 3.78 -1.94
C TRP A 81 -21.75 3.61 -2.73
N VAL A 82 -20.57 3.75 -2.08
CA VAL A 82 -19.26 3.52 -2.71
C VAL A 82 -19.17 2.10 -3.23
N LYS A 83 -19.58 1.12 -2.42
CA LYS A 83 -19.63 -0.30 -2.81
C LYS A 83 -20.63 -0.54 -3.97
N GLN A 84 -21.75 0.18 -3.97
CA GLN A 84 -22.75 0.03 -5.05
C GLN A 84 -22.21 0.55 -6.38
N VAL A 85 -21.50 1.68 -6.37
CA VAL A 85 -20.97 2.34 -7.58
C VAL A 85 -19.72 1.64 -8.11
N PHE A 86 -18.75 1.41 -7.24
CA PHE A 86 -17.41 0.92 -7.64
C PHE A 86 -17.27 -0.60 -7.58
N GLY A 87 -18.27 -1.30 -7.09
CA GLY A 87 -18.17 -2.72 -6.77
C GLY A 87 -17.48 -2.95 -5.44
N GLU A 88 -17.37 -4.20 -5.11
CA GLU A 88 -16.72 -4.62 -3.88
C GLU A 88 -15.26 -4.96 -4.15
N SER A 89 -14.37 -4.29 -3.44
CA SER A 89 -12.95 -4.56 -3.56
C SER A 89 -12.59 -5.89 -2.88
N MET A 90 -11.74 -6.70 -3.51
CA MET A 90 -11.28 -7.98 -2.97
C MET A 90 -10.65 -7.84 -1.58
N VAL A 91 -10.04 -6.71 -1.24
CA VAL A 91 -9.44 -6.45 0.07
C VAL A 91 -10.49 -6.35 1.19
N ASN A 92 -11.77 -6.06 0.83
CA ASN A 92 -12.90 -5.94 1.74
C ASN A 92 -13.80 -7.18 1.74
N MET A 93 -13.34 -8.30 1.22
CA MET A 93 -14.12 -9.54 1.12
C MET A 93 -13.54 -10.60 2.03
N ASP A 94 -14.41 -11.52 2.44
CA ASP A 94 -14.03 -12.75 3.12
C ASP A 94 -14.31 -13.97 2.22
N ASP A 95 -13.83 -15.14 2.64
CA ASP A 95 -14.12 -16.41 1.99
C ASP A 95 -15.63 -16.74 2.07
N PRO A 96 -16.19 -17.39 1.07
CA PRO A 96 -15.54 -18.00 -0.11
C PRO A 96 -15.28 -17.03 -1.27
N ARG A 97 -15.85 -15.81 -1.21
CA ARG A 97 -15.79 -14.83 -2.32
C ARG A 97 -14.37 -14.32 -2.53
N HIS A 98 -13.66 -13.98 -1.46
CA HIS A 98 -12.25 -13.60 -1.50
C HIS A 98 -11.40 -14.71 -2.12
N ALA A 99 -11.51 -15.94 -1.63
CA ALA A 99 -10.72 -17.09 -2.12
C ALA A 99 -10.93 -17.34 -3.62
N ARG A 100 -12.19 -17.21 -4.12
CA ARG A 100 -12.47 -17.32 -5.54
C ARG A 100 -11.71 -16.27 -6.36
N LEU A 101 -11.87 -14.99 -6.03
CA LEU A 101 -11.20 -13.90 -6.76
C LEU A 101 -9.68 -14.02 -6.63
N ARG A 102 -9.18 -14.28 -5.42
CA ARG A 102 -7.76 -14.47 -5.16
C ARG A 102 -7.14 -15.55 -6.03
N ARG A 103 -7.81 -16.71 -6.19
CA ARG A 103 -7.36 -17.80 -7.04
C ARG A 103 -7.24 -17.39 -8.52
N ILE A 104 -8.21 -16.61 -9.03
CA ILE A 104 -8.17 -16.11 -10.41
C ILE A 104 -6.98 -15.16 -10.60
N VAL A 105 -6.85 -14.16 -9.73
CA VAL A 105 -5.85 -13.09 -9.91
C VAL A 105 -4.42 -13.54 -9.57
N THR A 106 -4.22 -14.50 -8.65
CA THR A 106 -2.87 -14.95 -8.24
C THR A 106 -2.09 -15.56 -9.41
N ARG A 107 -2.76 -16.17 -10.37
CA ARG A 107 -2.11 -16.73 -11.57
C ARG A 107 -1.36 -15.66 -12.38
N SER A 108 -1.88 -14.44 -12.37
CA SER A 108 -1.30 -13.30 -13.06
C SER A 108 -0.10 -12.67 -12.37
N PHE A 109 0.15 -13.05 -11.10
CA PHE A 109 1.31 -12.66 -10.30
C PHE A 109 2.26 -13.84 -10.07
N SER A 110 2.19 -14.85 -10.94
CA SER A 110 3.09 -16.01 -10.88
C SER A 110 4.54 -15.61 -11.17
N PRO A 111 5.54 -16.36 -10.66
CA PRO A 111 6.95 -16.08 -10.93
C PRO A 111 7.29 -15.98 -12.43
N ARG A 112 6.63 -16.79 -13.26
CA ARG A 112 6.82 -16.76 -14.72
C ARG A 112 6.33 -15.44 -15.33
N MET A 113 5.17 -14.93 -14.90
CA MET A 113 4.65 -13.64 -15.38
C MET A 113 5.53 -12.49 -14.93
N LEU A 114 5.98 -12.50 -13.67
CA LEU A 114 6.86 -11.47 -13.13
C LEU A 114 8.24 -11.48 -13.79
N ALA A 115 8.79 -12.66 -14.11
CA ALA A 115 10.05 -12.76 -14.86
C ALA A 115 9.91 -12.14 -16.27
N GLY A 116 8.74 -12.26 -16.90
CA GLY A 116 8.46 -11.63 -18.19
C GLY A 116 8.43 -10.10 -18.15
N LEU A 117 8.21 -9.50 -16.98
CA LEU A 117 8.18 -8.03 -16.81
C LEU A 117 9.56 -7.43 -16.49
N GLN A 118 10.58 -8.24 -16.21
CA GLN A 118 11.88 -7.75 -15.77
C GLN A 118 12.49 -6.75 -16.73
N SER A 119 12.54 -7.09 -18.02
CA SER A 119 13.09 -6.20 -19.06
C SER A 119 12.32 -4.89 -19.22
N ASP A 120 11.00 -4.92 -19.04
CA ASP A 120 10.15 -3.73 -19.15
C ASP A 120 10.34 -2.82 -17.93
N ILE A 121 10.47 -3.41 -16.73
CA ILE A 121 10.80 -2.68 -15.49
C ILE A 121 12.18 -2.04 -15.61
N GLU A 122 13.19 -2.75 -16.08
CA GLU A 122 14.55 -2.23 -16.30
C GLU A 122 14.54 -1.07 -17.30
N ALA A 123 13.88 -1.24 -18.45
CA ALA A 123 13.73 -0.18 -19.43
C ALA A 123 12.97 1.05 -18.90
N ALA A 124 11.95 0.85 -18.07
CA ALA A 124 11.23 1.94 -17.44
C ALA A 124 12.12 2.69 -16.44
N CYS A 125 12.86 1.98 -15.60
CA CYS A 125 13.82 2.58 -14.64
C CYS A 125 14.89 3.38 -15.37
N ALA A 126 15.49 2.84 -16.45
CA ALA A 126 16.51 3.52 -17.24
C ALA A 126 15.96 4.84 -17.82
N ARG A 127 14.77 4.82 -18.45
CA ARG A 127 14.12 6.03 -18.98
C ARG A 127 13.83 7.06 -17.89
N ILE A 128 13.38 6.64 -16.72
CA ILE A 128 13.10 7.54 -15.60
C ILE A 128 14.38 8.24 -15.17
N VAL A 129 15.49 7.51 -15.05
CA VAL A 129 16.79 8.08 -14.65
C VAL A 129 17.36 8.97 -15.76
N ASP A 130 17.20 8.61 -17.05
CA ASP A 130 17.57 9.48 -18.17
C ASP A 130 16.87 10.84 -18.09
N ASP A 131 15.56 10.84 -17.85
CA ASP A 131 14.80 12.08 -17.70
C ASP A 131 15.28 12.92 -16.48
N VAL A 132 15.58 12.26 -15.36
CA VAL A 132 16.13 12.94 -14.16
C VAL A 132 17.48 13.58 -14.46
N VAL A 133 18.38 12.88 -15.16
CA VAL A 133 19.68 13.43 -15.55
C VAL A 133 19.52 14.63 -16.48
N LYS A 134 18.59 14.55 -17.43
CA LYS A 134 18.32 15.60 -18.41
C LYS A 134 17.70 16.84 -17.78
N ASP A 135 16.70 16.66 -16.90
CA ASP A 135 15.88 17.76 -16.38
C ASP A 135 16.43 18.34 -15.08
N GLY A 136 17.41 17.70 -14.47
CA GLY A 136 17.97 18.02 -13.16
C GLY A 136 17.03 17.63 -11.99
N PRO A 137 17.56 17.59 -10.76
CA PRO A 137 16.80 17.20 -9.58
C PRO A 137 15.81 18.30 -9.15
N LYS A 138 14.54 17.93 -8.95
CA LYS A 138 13.46 18.81 -8.48
C LYS A 138 12.70 18.16 -7.34
N ASP A 139 11.91 17.13 -7.64
CA ASP A 139 11.09 16.40 -6.69
C ASP A 139 11.16 14.90 -7.00
N PHE A 140 11.69 14.13 -6.04
CA PHE A 140 11.90 12.69 -6.18
C PHE A 140 10.59 11.93 -6.37
N VAL A 141 9.51 12.38 -5.72
CA VAL A 141 8.22 11.70 -5.82
C VAL A 141 7.68 11.76 -7.24
N SER A 142 7.57 12.95 -7.82
CA SER A 142 7.01 13.13 -9.16
C SER A 142 7.97 12.70 -10.29
N GLN A 143 9.29 12.88 -10.11
CA GLN A 143 10.26 12.54 -11.14
C GLN A 143 10.64 11.05 -11.17
N VAL A 144 10.56 10.35 -10.02
CA VAL A 144 11.02 8.95 -9.89
C VAL A 144 9.93 8.07 -9.31
N ALA A 145 9.58 8.26 -8.05
CA ALA A 145 8.85 7.25 -7.27
C ALA A 145 7.42 6.99 -7.75
N ALA A 146 6.71 8.00 -8.24
CA ALA A 146 5.34 7.87 -8.76
C ALA A 146 5.29 7.29 -10.19
N ARG A 147 6.39 7.34 -10.94
CA ARG A 147 6.39 6.97 -12.35
C ARG A 147 6.47 5.47 -12.58
N LEU A 148 7.37 4.78 -11.86
CA LEU A 148 7.62 3.36 -12.11
C LEU A 148 6.39 2.49 -11.88
N PRO A 149 5.68 2.54 -10.73
CA PRO A 149 4.57 1.64 -10.47
C PRO A 149 3.43 1.76 -11.50
N ILE A 150 3.12 2.99 -11.93
CA ILE A 150 2.08 3.21 -12.95
C ILE A 150 2.51 2.66 -14.32
N HIS A 151 3.79 2.82 -14.70
CA HIS A 151 4.32 2.23 -15.94
C HIS A 151 4.16 0.71 -15.92
N VAL A 152 4.60 0.07 -14.83
CA VAL A 152 4.52 -1.39 -14.68
C VAL A 152 3.07 -1.89 -14.74
N ILE A 153 2.13 -1.21 -14.06
CA ILE A 153 0.70 -1.57 -14.13
C ILE A 153 0.18 -1.41 -15.57
N CYS A 154 0.55 -0.32 -16.27
CA CYS A 154 0.14 -0.13 -17.67
C CYS A 154 0.70 -1.21 -18.60
N ASP A 155 1.93 -1.64 -18.38
CA ASP A 155 2.56 -2.72 -19.17
C ASP A 155 1.90 -4.08 -18.88
N MET A 156 1.68 -4.42 -17.60
CA MET A 156 0.97 -5.64 -17.20
C MET A 156 -0.42 -5.78 -17.82
N LEU A 157 -1.10 -4.66 -18.01
CA LEU A 157 -2.47 -4.60 -18.53
C LEU A 157 -2.49 -4.41 -20.06
N ASP A 158 -1.33 -4.27 -20.70
CA ASP A 158 -1.18 -3.88 -22.12
C ASP A 158 -2.05 -2.65 -22.45
N ILE A 159 -1.99 -1.62 -21.57
CA ILE A 159 -2.70 -0.36 -21.80
C ILE A 159 -2.10 0.34 -23.02
N PRO A 160 -2.91 0.64 -24.04
CA PRO A 160 -2.46 1.36 -25.22
C PRO A 160 -1.71 2.66 -24.88
N PRO A 161 -0.59 2.99 -25.56
CA PRO A 161 0.23 4.16 -25.28
C PRO A 161 -0.56 5.47 -25.19
N GLU A 162 -1.55 5.65 -26.08
CA GLU A 162 -2.42 6.83 -26.14
C GLU A 162 -3.35 7.00 -24.94
N LEU A 163 -3.57 5.93 -24.16
CA LEU A 163 -4.39 5.95 -22.95
C LEU A 163 -3.56 6.12 -21.66
N ARG A 164 -2.25 5.87 -21.69
CA ARG A 164 -1.38 5.90 -20.50
C ARG A 164 -1.36 7.27 -19.82
N ALA A 165 -1.30 8.36 -20.60
CA ALA A 165 -1.37 9.72 -20.07
C ALA A 165 -2.67 9.98 -19.29
N LYS A 166 -3.80 9.44 -19.78
CA LYS A 166 -5.09 9.54 -19.07
C LYS A 166 -5.11 8.71 -17.80
N VAL A 167 -4.49 7.53 -17.80
CA VAL A 167 -4.35 6.70 -16.59
C VAL A 167 -3.56 7.47 -15.54
N HIS A 168 -2.40 8.02 -15.87
CA HIS A 168 -1.60 8.86 -14.97
C HIS A 168 -2.44 10.00 -14.38
N GLN A 169 -3.08 10.80 -15.24
CA GLN A 169 -3.92 11.91 -14.79
C GLN A 169 -5.04 11.48 -13.83
N HIS A 170 -5.71 10.38 -14.13
CA HIS A 170 -6.81 9.89 -13.28
C HIS A 170 -6.32 9.29 -11.96
N VAL A 171 -5.15 8.63 -11.96
CA VAL A 171 -4.53 8.14 -10.72
C VAL A 171 -4.11 9.32 -9.85
N ASP A 172 -3.44 10.33 -10.41
CA ASP A 172 -3.04 11.53 -9.66
C ASP A 172 -4.24 12.23 -9.02
N VAL A 173 -5.37 12.34 -9.75
CA VAL A 173 -6.61 12.90 -9.21
C VAL A 173 -7.19 12.01 -8.11
N SER A 174 -7.20 10.68 -8.30
CA SER A 174 -7.80 9.74 -7.34
C SER A 174 -7.02 9.62 -6.05
N THR A 175 -5.72 9.94 -6.08
CA THR A 175 -4.81 9.89 -4.93
C THR A 175 -4.47 11.28 -4.38
N ALA A 176 -5.03 12.35 -4.96
CA ALA A 176 -4.81 13.72 -4.51
C ALA A 176 -5.41 13.96 -3.11
N TYR A 177 -4.58 13.78 -2.10
CA TYR A 177 -4.89 14.17 -0.73
C TYR A 177 -4.58 15.65 -0.52
N THR A 178 -5.51 16.37 0.09
CA THR A 178 -5.25 17.73 0.56
C THR A 178 -4.82 17.66 2.02
N GLY A 179 -3.56 17.79 2.30
CA GLY A 179 -2.98 17.75 3.66
C GLY A 179 -3.42 18.90 4.60
N VAL A 180 -4.31 19.78 4.14
CA VAL A 180 -5.00 20.81 4.93
C VAL A 180 -6.46 20.38 5.02
N ARG A 181 -7.11 20.55 6.18
CA ARG A 181 -8.57 20.36 6.29
C ARG A 181 -9.24 21.25 5.22
N PRO A 182 -9.68 20.69 4.09
CA PRO A 182 -10.31 21.51 3.06
C PRO A 182 -11.65 22.01 3.58
N SER A 183 -12.11 23.14 3.08
CA SER A 183 -13.49 23.57 3.30
C SER A 183 -14.45 22.45 2.85
N LEU A 184 -15.65 22.40 3.41
CA LEU A 184 -16.65 21.41 3.02
C LEU A 184 -16.87 21.40 1.50
N ALA A 185 -16.97 22.57 0.87
CA ALA A 185 -17.10 22.69 -0.58
C ALA A 185 -15.92 22.08 -1.34
N ARG A 186 -14.69 22.30 -0.87
CA ARG A 186 -13.49 21.71 -1.48
C ARG A 186 -13.43 20.19 -1.29
N SER A 187 -13.86 19.69 -0.13
CA SER A 187 -13.95 18.23 0.13
C SER A 187 -14.94 17.56 -0.82
N VAL A 188 -16.12 18.16 -1.03
CA VAL A 188 -17.14 17.66 -1.96
C VAL A 188 -16.63 17.69 -3.41
N GLN A 189 -15.97 18.77 -3.81
CA GLN A 189 -15.38 18.90 -5.15
C GLN A 189 -14.35 17.80 -5.40
N LEU A 190 -13.41 17.58 -4.47
CA LEU A 190 -12.37 16.55 -4.58
C LEU A 190 -12.97 15.14 -4.61
N ALA A 191 -13.94 14.86 -3.74
CA ALA A 191 -14.63 13.57 -3.75
C ALA A 191 -15.33 13.33 -5.10
N GLY A 192 -15.97 14.35 -5.67
CA GLY A 192 -16.58 14.28 -7.01
C GLY A 192 -15.55 14.01 -8.12
N GLN A 193 -14.42 14.72 -8.11
CA GLN A 193 -13.35 14.54 -9.09
C GLN A 193 -12.74 13.13 -8.99
N ASN A 194 -12.46 12.66 -7.77
CA ASN A 194 -11.93 11.30 -7.53
C ASN A 194 -12.90 10.23 -8.00
N MET A 195 -14.20 10.41 -7.73
CA MET A 195 -15.23 9.49 -8.19
C MET A 195 -15.28 9.42 -9.72
N LEU A 196 -15.26 10.56 -10.40
CA LEU A 196 -15.27 10.61 -11.87
C LEU A 196 -14.03 9.98 -12.47
N ALA A 197 -12.85 10.21 -11.88
CA ALA A 197 -11.59 9.61 -12.29
C ALA A 197 -11.62 8.07 -12.16
N LEU A 198 -12.07 7.54 -11.02
CA LEU A 198 -12.20 6.10 -10.81
C LEU A 198 -13.21 5.46 -11.76
N LEU A 199 -14.37 6.10 -12.00
CA LEU A 199 -15.36 5.62 -12.98
C LEU A 199 -14.80 5.61 -14.41
N ALA A 200 -14.02 6.62 -14.80
CA ALA A 200 -13.36 6.66 -16.10
C ALA A 200 -12.37 5.51 -16.26
N LEU A 201 -11.56 5.25 -15.24
CA LEU A 201 -10.62 4.12 -15.21
C LEU A 201 -11.34 2.77 -15.29
N GLN A 202 -12.43 2.58 -14.53
CA GLN A 202 -13.22 1.34 -14.57
C GLN A 202 -13.82 1.12 -15.96
N ARG A 203 -14.42 2.14 -16.56
CA ARG A 203 -15.01 2.04 -17.93
C ARG A 203 -13.95 1.69 -18.96
N MET A 204 -12.76 2.27 -18.85
CA MET A 204 -11.65 2.01 -19.75
C MET A 204 -11.22 0.53 -19.69
N VAL A 205 -11.03 -0.02 -18.47
CA VAL A 205 -10.59 -1.41 -18.32
C VAL A 205 -11.70 -2.41 -18.70
N ILE A 206 -12.96 -2.10 -18.44
CA ILE A 206 -14.09 -2.95 -18.87
C ILE A 206 -14.14 -3.02 -20.41
N LYS A 207 -14.00 -1.86 -21.09
CA LYS A 207 -13.91 -1.82 -22.56
C LYS A 207 -12.74 -2.68 -23.07
N LEU A 208 -11.57 -2.51 -22.49
CA LEU A 208 -10.40 -3.32 -22.81
C LEU A 208 -10.67 -4.82 -22.54
N GLY A 209 -11.37 -5.14 -21.47
CA GLY A 209 -11.81 -6.51 -21.14
C GLY A 209 -12.68 -7.14 -22.22
N HIS A 210 -13.65 -6.40 -22.75
CA HIS A 210 -14.49 -6.88 -23.88
C HIS A 210 -13.66 -7.10 -25.16
N GLU A 211 -12.72 -6.22 -25.48
CA GLU A 211 -11.81 -6.38 -26.60
C GLU A 211 -10.93 -7.64 -26.44
N ARG A 212 -10.42 -7.89 -25.23
CA ARG A 212 -9.60 -9.08 -24.90
C ARG A 212 -10.41 -10.37 -24.80
N ALA A 213 -11.66 -10.31 -24.42
CA ALA A 213 -12.56 -11.48 -24.48
C ALA A 213 -12.80 -11.92 -25.93
N ALA A 214 -12.96 -10.97 -26.86
CA ALA A 214 -13.15 -11.25 -28.28
C ALA A 214 -11.83 -11.64 -28.98
N LYS A 215 -10.70 -11.04 -28.59
CA LYS A 215 -9.38 -11.27 -29.19
C LYS A 215 -8.32 -11.36 -28.10
N PRO A 216 -8.12 -12.53 -27.47
CA PRO A 216 -7.15 -12.70 -26.39
C PRO A 216 -5.71 -12.36 -26.82
N LYS A 217 -4.96 -11.78 -25.88
CA LYS A 217 -3.52 -11.57 -25.94
C LYS A 217 -2.85 -12.26 -24.74
N GLY A 218 -1.53 -12.11 -24.60
CA GLY A 218 -0.80 -12.63 -23.44
C GLY A 218 -0.81 -11.74 -22.20
N ASP A 219 -1.68 -10.72 -22.15
CA ASP A 219 -1.75 -9.73 -21.07
C ASP A 219 -2.62 -10.16 -19.87
N LEU A 220 -2.47 -9.42 -18.78
CA LEU A 220 -3.22 -9.66 -17.54
C LEU A 220 -4.74 -9.57 -17.77
N VAL A 221 -5.22 -8.60 -18.55
CA VAL A 221 -6.65 -8.43 -18.80
C VAL A 221 -7.22 -9.67 -19.48
N SER A 222 -6.52 -10.19 -20.51
CA SER A 222 -6.92 -11.43 -21.19
C SER A 222 -7.04 -12.61 -20.23
N LEU A 223 -6.11 -12.75 -19.29
CA LEU A 223 -6.14 -13.83 -18.30
C LEU A 223 -7.33 -13.70 -17.31
N LEU A 224 -7.73 -12.47 -17.01
CA LEU A 224 -8.82 -12.21 -16.05
C LEU A 224 -10.22 -12.36 -16.65
N VAL A 225 -10.40 -12.02 -17.94
CA VAL A 225 -11.71 -12.04 -18.60
C VAL A 225 -12.01 -13.35 -19.33
N ASN A 226 -10.99 -14.15 -19.66
CA ASN A 226 -11.19 -15.46 -20.27
C ASN A 226 -11.25 -16.54 -19.20
N ALA A 227 -12.10 -17.54 -19.42
CA ALA A 227 -12.25 -18.63 -18.48
C ALA A 227 -10.90 -19.35 -18.27
N ASN A 228 -10.57 -19.57 -16.99
CA ASN A 228 -9.46 -20.43 -16.61
C ASN A 228 -9.83 -21.91 -16.83
N PRO A 229 -8.91 -22.88 -16.59
CA PRO A 229 -9.23 -24.32 -16.73
C PRO A 229 -10.42 -24.78 -15.90
N ASP A 230 -10.76 -24.08 -14.81
CA ASP A 230 -11.90 -24.38 -13.94
C ASP A 230 -13.20 -23.68 -14.40
N GLY A 231 -13.19 -22.98 -15.55
CA GLY A 231 -14.31 -22.23 -16.09
C GLY A 231 -14.58 -20.88 -15.41
N GLU A 232 -13.74 -20.46 -14.47
CA GLU A 232 -13.92 -19.21 -13.73
C GLU A 232 -13.26 -18.01 -14.44
N LYS A 233 -13.96 -16.89 -14.44
CA LYS A 233 -13.48 -15.59 -14.95
C LYS A 233 -14.06 -14.46 -14.12
N LEU A 234 -13.51 -13.26 -14.24
CA LEU A 234 -14.07 -12.05 -13.65
C LEU A 234 -15.27 -11.54 -14.47
N THR A 235 -16.29 -11.10 -13.77
CA THR A 235 -17.35 -10.25 -14.35
C THR A 235 -16.80 -8.84 -14.62
N ASP A 236 -17.49 -8.05 -15.44
CA ASP A 236 -17.11 -6.65 -15.72
C ASP A 236 -16.96 -5.82 -14.43
N LYS A 237 -17.87 -6.03 -13.47
CA LYS A 237 -17.84 -5.32 -12.19
C LYS A 237 -16.66 -5.75 -11.32
N GLU A 238 -16.34 -7.02 -11.28
CA GLU A 238 -15.16 -7.56 -10.58
C GLU A 238 -13.86 -7.08 -11.25
N LEU A 239 -13.81 -7.08 -12.58
CA LEU A 239 -12.67 -6.57 -13.36
C LEU A 239 -12.43 -5.08 -13.06
N GLY A 240 -13.48 -4.25 -13.15
CA GLY A 240 -13.38 -2.83 -12.85
C GLY A 240 -12.95 -2.54 -11.42
N SER A 241 -13.48 -3.27 -10.44
CA SER A 241 -13.12 -3.14 -9.04
C SER A 241 -11.69 -3.61 -8.75
N PHE A 242 -11.27 -4.73 -9.35
CA PHE A 242 -9.90 -5.23 -9.22
C PHE A 242 -8.88 -4.27 -9.84
N PHE A 243 -9.19 -3.70 -11.00
CA PHE A 243 -8.34 -2.72 -11.63
C PHE A 243 -8.18 -1.45 -10.78
N ALA A 244 -9.27 -0.93 -10.23
CA ALA A 244 -9.21 0.21 -9.32
C ALA A 244 -8.36 -0.10 -8.08
N LEU A 245 -8.51 -1.30 -7.51
CA LEU A 245 -7.66 -1.77 -6.41
C LEU A 245 -6.18 -1.83 -6.81
N LEU A 246 -5.87 -2.40 -7.97
CA LEU A 246 -4.50 -2.54 -8.46
C LEU A 246 -3.81 -1.19 -8.62
N LEU A 247 -4.50 -0.21 -9.22
CA LEU A 247 -3.97 1.15 -9.40
C LEU A 247 -3.68 1.86 -8.07
N VAL A 248 -4.58 1.73 -7.09
CA VAL A 248 -4.40 2.38 -5.80
C VAL A 248 -3.34 1.64 -4.97
N ALA A 249 -3.51 0.35 -4.77
CA ALA A 249 -2.64 -0.44 -3.89
C ALA A 249 -1.23 -0.63 -4.46
N GLY A 250 -1.09 -0.79 -5.78
CA GLY A 250 0.22 -1.00 -6.42
C GLY A 250 1.01 0.29 -6.57
N ASN A 251 0.36 1.43 -6.78
CA ASN A 251 1.06 2.70 -7.00
C ASN A 251 1.54 3.34 -5.69
N GLU A 252 0.62 3.63 -4.76
CA GLU A 252 0.93 4.42 -3.56
C GLU A 252 1.97 3.76 -2.66
N THR A 253 1.88 2.45 -2.46
CA THR A 253 2.76 1.73 -1.52
C THR A 253 4.20 1.67 -2.01
N ALA A 254 4.42 1.35 -3.29
CA ALA A 254 5.76 1.32 -3.89
C ALA A 254 6.36 2.72 -3.97
N ARG A 255 5.58 3.74 -4.38
CA ARG A 255 5.96 5.15 -4.39
C ARG A 255 6.46 5.61 -3.01
N ASN A 256 5.68 5.37 -1.97
CA ASN A 256 6.03 5.78 -0.62
C ASN A 256 7.27 5.04 -0.10
N THR A 257 7.40 3.74 -0.41
CA THR A 257 8.59 2.97 -0.02
C THR A 257 9.85 3.48 -0.72
N MET A 258 9.78 3.86 -2.01
CA MET A 258 10.91 4.45 -2.73
C MET A 258 11.31 5.81 -2.14
N ALA A 259 10.33 6.69 -1.89
CA ALA A 259 10.58 8.03 -1.35
C ALA A 259 11.20 7.96 0.05
N HIS A 260 10.64 7.18 0.95
CA HIS A 260 11.25 6.96 2.26
C HIS A 260 12.58 6.21 2.17
N GLY A 261 12.74 5.25 1.23
CA GLY A 261 13.95 4.47 1.06
C GLY A 261 15.17 5.33 0.72
N ILE A 262 15.05 6.29 -0.21
CA ILE A 262 16.17 7.20 -0.53
C ILE A 262 16.50 8.09 0.67
N ARG A 263 15.50 8.54 1.46
CA ARG A 263 15.72 9.27 2.69
C ARG A 263 16.48 8.43 3.72
N LEU A 264 16.02 7.20 3.95
CA LEU A 264 16.66 6.27 4.89
C LEU A 264 18.13 6.00 4.53
N LEU A 265 18.43 5.79 3.24
CA LEU A 265 19.80 5.62 2.78
C LEU A 265 20.62 6.92 2.93
N THR A 266 20.01 8.09 2.88
CA THR A 266 20.66 9.38 3.11
C THR A 266 20.98 9.59 4.58
N GLU A 267 20.04 9.29 5.47
CA GLU A 267 20.17 9.44 6.93
C GLU A 267 21.07 8.37 7.57
N ASN A 268 21.30 7.24 6.87
CA ASN A 268 22.10 6.12 7.35
C ASN A 268 23.27 5.81 6.38
N PRO A 269 24.32 6.66 6.31
CA PRO A 269 25.40 6.53 5.33
C PRO A 269 26.13 5.19 5.40
N ALA A 270 26.35 4.61 6.58
CA ALA A 270 26.98 3.32 6.72
C ALA A 270 26.16 2.18 6.08
N GLN A 271 24.84 2.22 6.20
CA GLN A 271 23.94 1.26 5.56
C GLN A 271 23.92 1.43 4.03
N ARG A 272 24.02 2.67 3.56
CA ARG A 272 24.17 2.97 2.14
C ARG A 272 25.49 2.45 1.58
N GLU A 273 26.61 2.71 2.26
CA GLU A 273 27.94 2.22 1.86
C GLU A 273 27.96 0.68 1.82
N LEU A 274 27.39 0.03 2.81
CA LEU A 274 27.24 -1.42 2.83
C LEU A 274 26.43 -1.92 1.63
N LEU A 275 25.27 -1.30 1.32
CA LEU A 275 24.48 -1.66 0.15
C LEU A 275 25.28 -1.49 -1.15
N MET A 276 26.05 -0.41 -1.27
CA MET A 276 26.83 -0.13 -2.49
C MET A 276 28.09 -0.97 -2.61
N SER A 277 28.63 -1.51 -1.53
CA SER A 277 29.83 -2.36 -1.53
C SER A 277 29.59 -3.70 -2.25
N ASP A 278 28.41 -4.30 -2.10
CA ASP A 278 27.93 -5.46 -2.84
C ASP A 278 26.40 -5.38 -2.95
N PHE A 279 25.95 -4.71 -4.01
CA PHE A 279 24.52 -4.45 -4.21
C PHE A 279 23.70 -5.73 -4.28
N ASP A 280 24.17 -6.75 -4.97
CA ASP A 280 23.42 -8.00 -5.18
C ASP A 280 23.27 -8.80 -3.87
N ALA A 281 24.31 -8.80 -3.03
CA ALA A 281 24.25 -9.45 -1.74
C ALA A 281 23.29 -8.74 -0.76
N HIS A 282 23.21 -7.42 -0.80
CA HIS A 282 22.51 -6.63 0.22
C HIS A 282 21.13 -6.09 -0.19
N VAL A 283 20.85 -5.93 -1.49
CA VAL A 283 19.59 -5.31 -1.94
C VAL A 283 18.35 -6.04 -1.46
N GLY A 284 18.41 -7.37 -1.32
CA GLY A 284 17.31 -8.17 -0.79
C GLY A 284 16.92 -7.73 0.62
N GLY A 285 17.91 -7.68 1.53
CA GLY A 285 17.73 -7.24 2.90
C GLY A 285 17.32 -5.77 2.98
N ALA A 286 17.95 -4.91 2.17
CA ALA A 286 17.64 -3.49 2.14
C ALA A 286 16.16 -3.22 1.78
N VAL A 287 15.62 -3.91 0.78
CA VAL A 287 14.20 -3.76 0.37
C VAL A 287 13.25 -4.23 1.48
N GLU A 288 13.51 -5.41 2.09
CA GLU A 288 12.67 -5.89 3.19
C GLU A 288 12.73 -4.94 4.40
N GLU A 289 13.92 -4.44 4.74
CA GLU A 289 14.08 -3.49 5.85
C GLU A 289 13.41 -2.15 5.55
N MET A 290 13.47 -1.65 4.32
CA MET A 290 12.71 -0.46 3.91
C MET A 290 11.21 -0.70 4.11
N VAL A 291 10.67 -1.82 3.66
CA VAL A 291 9.23 -2.14 3.82
C VAL A 291 8.85 -2.28 5.29
N ARG A 292 9.69 -2.95 6.12
CA ARG A 292 9.47 -3.03 7.56
C ARG A 292 9.44 -1.66 8.21
N TYR A 293 10.50 -0.87 7.98
CA TYR A 293 10.73 0.41 8.64
C TYR A 293 9.71 1.47 8.23
N VAL A 294 9.39 1.54 6.93
CA VAL A 294 8.41 2.48 6.38
C VAL A 294 6.98 2.09 6.72
N SER A 295 6.66 0.80 6.63
CA SER A 295 5.27 0.31 6.74
C SER A 295 4.32 1.17 5.89
N PRO A 296 4.39 1.09 4.55
CA PRO A 296 3.71 2.02 3.64
C PRO A 296 2.20 2.06 3.85
N ILE A 297 1.58 0.93 4.22
CA ILE A 297 0.25 0.90 4.83
C ILE A 297 0.45 0.78 6.34
N MET A 298 -0.05 1.77 7.08
CA MET A 298 0.12 1.84 8.54
C MET A 298 -0.88 0.96 9.28
N GLN A 299 -2.09 0.80 8.74
CA GLN A 299 -3.15 0.05 9.42
C GLN A 299 -4.20 -0.52 8.48
N PHE A 300 -4.81 -1.63 8.90
CA PHE A 300 -6.08 -2.13 8.40
C PHE A 300 -7.02 -2.44 9.55
N ARG A 301 -8.32 -2.28 9.30
CA ARG A 301 -9.39 -2.64 10.23
C ARG A 301 -9.87 -4.07 9.98
N ARG A 302 -10.39 -4.71 11.04
CA ARG A 302 -11.20 -5.94 10.98
C ARG A 302 -12.45 -5.78 11.84
N THR A 303 -13.45 -6.60 11.54
CA THR A 303 -14.70 -6.69 12.31
C THR A 303 -14.79 -8.07 12.96
N VAL A 304 -15.05 -8.13 14.25
CA VAL A 304 -15.21 -9.38 14.98
C VAL A 304 -16.55 -10.04 14.58
N THR A 305 -16.53 -11.29 14.18
CA THR A 305 -17.71 -12.01 13.66
C THR A 305 -18.52 -12.73 14.73
N GLU A 306 -17.89 -13.11 15.83
CA GLU A 306 -18.48 -13.77 16.99
C GLU A 306 -17.73 -13.39 18.27
N ASP A 307 -18.35 -13.57 19.43
CA ASP A 307 -17.70 -13.28 20.72
C ASP A 307 -16.45 -14.13 20.89
N CYS A 308 -15.33 -13.48 21.24
CA CYS A 308 -14.04 -14.13 21.38
C CYS A 308 -13.15 -13.43 22.40
N GLU A 309 -12.04 -14.04 22.69
CA GLU A 309 -10.99 -13.46 23.54
C GLU A 309 -9.71 -13.27 22.69
N LEU A 310 -9.08 -12.11 22.87
CA LEU A 310 -7.74 -11.83 22.34
C LEU A 310 -6.86 -11.29 23.47
N ARG A 311 -5.85 -12.04 23.85
CA ARG A 311 -4.90 -11.65 24.92
C ARG A 311 -5.61 -11.18 26.20
N GLY A 312 -6.56 -11.98 26.71
CA GLY A 312 -7.32 -11.68 27.93
C GLY A 312 -8.39 -10.59 27.78
N LEU A 313 -8.53 -10.00 26.59
CA LEU A 313 -9.60 -9.05 26.28
C LEU A 313 -10.80 -9.74 25.66
N GLU A 314 -11.96 -9.65 26.29
CA GLU A 314 -13.22 -10.07 25.67
C GLU A 314 -13.62 -9.10 24.57
N LEU A 315 -13.76 -9.61 23.35
CA LEU A 315 -14.28 -8.92 22.18
C LEU A 315 -15.68 -9.45 21.85
N LYS A 316 -16.59 -8.55 21.51
CA LYS A 316 -17.96 -8.91 21.15
C LYS A 316 -18.16 -8.85 19.64
N LYS A 317 -19.08 -9.68 19.15
CA LYS A 317 -19.51 -9.63 17.76
C LYS A 317 -19.84 -8.20 17.32
N GLY A 318 -19.25 -7.77 16.23
CA GLY A 318 -19.39 -6.42 15.67
C GLY A 318 -18.37 -5.40 16.21
N ASP A 319 -17.54 -5.76 17.18
CA ASP A 319 -16.43 -4.91 17.60
C ASP A 319 -15.45 -4.73 16.44
N LYS A 320 -14.82 -3.55 16.43
CA LYS A 320 -13.78 -3.24 15.47
C LYS A 320 -12.41 -3.40 16.14
N VAL A 321 -11.49 -4.06 15.44
CA VAL A 321 -10.07 -4.07 15.78
C VAL A 321 -9.28 -3.43 14.63
N VAL A 322 -8.27 -2.64 14.96
CA VAL A 322 -7.39 -1.99 13.99
C VAL A 322 -5.98 -2.53 14.18
N LEU A 323 -5.46 -3.14 13.13
CA LEU A 323 -4.14 -3.76 13.07
C LEU A 323 -3.12 -2.69 12.68
N PHE A 324 -2.26 -2.24 13.60
CA PHE A 324 -1.26 -1.22 13.36
C PHE A 324 0.07 -1.85 12.91
N TYR A 325 0.23 -2.02 11.59
CA TYR A 325 1.43 -2.64 11.00
C TYR A 325 2.71 -1.88 11.32
N GLY A 326 2.67 -0.54 11.29
CA GLY A 326 3.82 0.28 11.63
C GLY A 326 4.29 0.10 13.08
N SER A 327 3.37 -0.15 14.01
CA SER A 327 3.69 -0.51 15.39
C SER A 327 4.20 -1.94 15.51
N ALA A 328 3.52 -2.91 14.87
CA ALA A 328 3.92 -4.31 14.89
C ALA A 328 5.32 -4.53 14.31
N ASN A 329 5.69 -3.78 13.26
CA ASN A 329 7.03 -3.79 12.66
C ASN A 329 8.11 -3.13 13.53
N ARG A 330 7.71 -2.52 14.65
CA ARG A 330 8.59 -1.95 15.67
C ARG A 330 8.43 -2.62 17.03
N ASP A 331 7.82 -3.79 17.08
CA ASP A 331 7.69 -4.58 18.31
C ASP A 331 9.06 -5.14 18.70
N GLU A 332 9.60 -4.65 19.81
CA GLU A 332 10.92 -4.96 20.32
C GLU A 332 11.06 -6.44 20.72
N SER A 333 9.92 -7.11 20.99
CA SER A 333 9.91 -8.56 21.26
C SER A 333 10.22 -9.40 20.03
N VAL A 334 10.11 -8.82 18.83
CA VAL A 334 10.34 -9.48 17.53
C VAL A 334 11.54 -8.88 16.80
N PHE A 335 11.72 -7.56 16.89
CA PHE A 335 12.77 -6.81 16.21
C PHE A 335 13.61 -6.05 17.25
N PRO A 336 14.72 -6.63 17.75
CA PRO A 336 15.65 -5.90 18.61
C PRO A 336 16.10 -4.60 17.93
N ASP A 337 16.21 -3.50 18.69
CA ASP A 337 16.55 -2.18 18.16
C ASP A 337 15.68 -1.76 16.96
N ALA A 338 14.38 -1.95 17.09
CA ALA A 338 13.40 -1.85 16.01
C ALA A 338 13.35 -0.46 15.31
N ASP A 339 13.77 0.60 15.99
CA ASP A 339 13.86 1.96 15.45
C ASP A 339 15.19 2.23 14.70
N THR A 340 16.13 1.27 14.69
CA THR A 340 17.35 1.33 13.88
C THR A 340 17.07 0.76 12.49
N PHE A 341 17.46 1.51 11.45
CA PHE A 341 17.45 1.05 10.07
C PHE A 341 18.72 0.22 9.82
N ASP A 342 18.55 -1.09 9.60
CA ASP A 342 19.65 -2.04 9.43
C ASP A 342 19.31 -3.03 8.30
N ILE A 343 19.98 -2.90 7.16
CA ILE A 343 19.75 -3.73 5.96
C ILE A 343 20.22 -5.19 6.11
N THR A 344 20.92 -5.52 7.21
CA THR A 344 21.37 -6.89 7.53
C THR A 344 20.41 -7.60 8.48
N ARG A 345 19.40 -6.91 8.98
CA ARG A 345 18.42 -7.45 9.91
C ARG A 345 17.70 -8.67 9.33
N ASP A 346 17.41 -9.69 10.16
CA ASP A 346 16.42 -10.70 9.81
C ASP A 346 15.02 -10.09 9.88
N THR A 347 14.50 -9.75 8.71
CA THR A 347 13.18 -9.10 8.54
C THR A 347 12.05 -10.08 8.24
N LYS A 348 12.32 -11.39 8.16
CA LYS A 348 11.33 -12.41 7.77
C LYS A 348 9.97 -12.29 8.46
N PRO A 349 9.88 -11.94 9.77
CA PRO A 349 8.58 -11.82 10.42
C PRO A 349 7.85 -10.51 10.16
N HIS A 350 8.40 -9.54 9.40
CA HIS A 350 7.74 -8.25 9.25
C HIS A 350 6.36 -8.36 8.58
N VAL A 351 5.47 -7.46 8.98
CA VAL A 351 4.09 -7.39 8.48
C VAL A 351 3.84 -6.19 7.54
N GLY A 352 4.90 -5.68 6.90
CA GLY A 352 4.81 -4.56 5.96
C GLY A 352 4.06 -4.89 4.66
N PHE A 353 3.96 -6.18 4.31
CA PHE A 353 3.10 -6.71 3.25
C PHE A 353 1.77 -7.29 3.77
N GLY A 354 1.35 -6.90 4.97
CA GLY A 354 0.27 -7.52 5.71
C GLY A 354 0.78 -8.70 6.55
N GLY A 355 -0.02 -9.14 7.52
CA GLY A 355 0.27 -10.34 8.30
C GLY A 355 0.07 -11.62 7.48
N PRO A 356 0.59 -12.75 7.95
CA PRO A 356 0.33 -14.05 7.32
C PRO A 356 -1.18 -14.34 7.35
N GLY A 357 -1.71 -14.77 6.21
CA GLY A 357 -3.14 -15.06 6.09
C GLY A 357 -3.67 -14.81 4.68
N PRO A 358 -4.98 -14.91 4.46
CA PRO A 358 -5.57 -14.83 3.12
C PRO A 358 -5.34 -13.48 2.44
N HIS A 359 -5.18 -12.40 3.21
CA HIS A 359 -4.96 -11.04 2.71
C HIS A 359 -3.49 -10.61 2.62
N PHE A 360 -2.53 -11.54 2.70
CA PHE A 360 -1.12 -11.21 2.41
C PHE A 360 -1.00 -10.56 1.04
N CYS A 361 -0.15 -9.54 0.90
CA CYS A 361 -0.03 -8.73 -0.31
C CYS A 361 0.17 -9.58 -1.57
N LEU A 362 -0.74 -9.44 -2.53
CA LEU A 362 -0.69 -10.14 -3.82
C LEU A 362 0.52 -9.70 -4.65
N GLY A 363 0.82 -8.40 -4.62
CA GLY A 363 1.90 -7.76 -5.37
C GLY A 363 3.27 -7.76 -4.68
N ALA A 364 3.45 -8.48 -3.56
CA ALA A 364 4.68 -8.40 -2.77
C ALA A 364 5.95 -8.68 -3.59
N ASN A 365 5.93 -9.68 -4.48
CA ASN A 365 7.08 -10.01 -5.32
C ASN A 365 7.32 -8.95 -6.41
N LEU A 366 6.26 -8.38 -6.99
CA LEU A 366 6.36 -7.28 -7.95
C LEU A 366 6.96 -6.04 -7.29
N ALA A 367 6.47 -5.64 -6.11
CA ALA A 367 7.00 -4.50 -5.38
C ALA A 367 8.50 -4.68 -5.03
N ARG A 368 8.91 -5.88 -4.63
CA ARG A 368 10.33 -6.20 -4.41
C ARG A 368 11.17 -6.04 -5.68
N GLN A 369 10.64 -6.49 -6.80
CA GLN A 369 11.30 -6.38 -8.10
C GLN A 369 11.44 -4.92 -8.54
N GLU A 370 10.38 -4.13 -8.45
CA GLU A 370 10.38 -2.70 -8.74
C GLU A 370 11.39 -1.93 -7.88
N LEU A 371 11.36 -2.15 -6.56
CA LEU A 371 12.26 -1.51 -5.62
C LEU A 371 13.73 -1.87 -5.91
N ARG A 372 14.05 -3.16 -6.07
CA ARG A 372 15.40 -3.61 -6.38
C ARG A 372 15.93 -2.99 -7.67
N THR A 373 15.12 -3.01 -8.73
CA THR A 373 15.53 -2.50 -10.05
C THR A 373 15.72 -0.99 -10.01
N MET A 374 14.79 -0.24 -9.41
CA MET A 374 14.92 1.22 -9.31
C MET A 374 16.11 1.64 -8.46
N PHE A 375 16.32 1.03 -7.28
CA PHE A 375 17.49 1.37 -6.45
C PHE A 375 18.82 0.98 -7.12
N ARG A 376 18.86 -0.13 -7.88
CA ARG A 376 20.02 -0.47 -8.69
C ARG A 376 20.34 0.63 -9.69
N GLU A 377 19.36 1.03 -10.47
CA GLU A 377 19.53 2.03 -11.52
C GLU A 377 19.94 3.39 -10.95
N LEU A 378 19.27 3.84 -9.88
CA LEU A 378 19.58 5.09 -9.19
C LEU A 378 21.00 5.10 -8.60
N LEU A 379 21.38 4.08 -7.84
CA LEU A 379 22.65 4.05 -7.13
C LEU A 379 23.84 3.79 -8.06
N THR A 380 23.63 3.08 -9.18
CA THR A 380 24.67 2.84 -10.19
C THR A 380 24.94 4.10 -11.01
N ARG A 381 23.88 4.77 -11.49
CA ARG A 381 24.02 5.90 -12.40
C ARG A 381 24.15 7.25 -11.71
N LEU A 382 23.57 7.36 -10.52
CA LEU A 382 23.59 8.57 -9.68
C LEU A 382 24.15 8.22 -8.29
N PRO A 383 25.42 7.82 -8.17
CA PRO A 383 25.99 7.36 -6.87
C PRO A 383 25.99 8.45 -5.80
N GLY A 384 25.82 9.72 -6.16
CA GLY A 384 25.65 10.85 -5.27
C GLY A 384 24.21 11.13 -4.81
N ILE A 385 23.20 10.43 -5.36
CA ILE A 385 21.79 10.74 -5.09
C ILE A 385 21.45 10.70 -3.59
N ARG A 386 20.80 11.74 -3.11
CA ARG A 386 20.38 11.92 -1.70
C ARG A 386 19.08 12.70 -1.61
N SER A 387 18.31 12.41 -0.56
CA SER A 387 17.24 13.29 -0.11
C SER A 387 17.82 14.64 0.34
N ALA A 388 17.16 15.74 -0.01
CA ALA A 388 17.54 17.08 0.38
C ALA A 388 16.43 17.73 1.23
N GLY A 389 16.69 17.86 2.52
CA GLY A 389 15.72 18.38 3.49
C GLY A 389 14.62 17.37 3.86
N GLU A 390 13.68 17.84 4.67
CA GLU A 390 12.57 17.03 5.16
C GLU A 390 11.50 16.81 4.07
N PRO A 391 10.93 15.60 3.94
CA PRO A 391 9.84 15.35 3.02
C PRO A 391 8.54 16.03 3.46
N GLU A 392 7.75 16.50 2.53
CA GLU A 392 6.37 16.89 2.81
C GLU A 392 5.50 15.65 2.90
N LEU A 393 5.06 15.32 4.13
CA LEU A 393 4.20 14.16 4.37
C LEU A 393 2.72 14.53 4.22
N LEU A 394 1.92 13.61 3.73
CA LEU A 394 0.47 13.73 3.75
C LEU A 394 -0.07 13.34 5.13
N LEU A 395 -1.07 14.09 5.61
CA LEU A 395 -1.75 13.75 6.84
C LEU A 395 -2.68 12.56 6.61
N SER A 396 -2.25 11.40 7.01
CA SER A 396 -3.01 10.16 6.89
C SER A 396 -2.88 9.33 8.17
N ASN A 397 -3.95 8.62 8.53
CA ASN A 397 -3.92 7.58 9.55
C ASN A 397 -3.86 6.18 8.90
N PHE A 398 -3.88 6.11 7.58
CA PHE A 398 -4.00 4.87 6.82
C PHE A 398 -2.67 4.46 6.17
N ASP A 399 -1.98 5.40 5.55
CA ASP A 399 -0.74 5.18 4.81
C ASP A 399 0.34 6.20 5.18
N ASN A 400 1.59 5.85 4.93
CA ASN A 400 2.76 6.68 5.22
C ASN A 400 3.19 7.45 3.96
N SER A 401 2.28 8.32 3.47
CA SER A 401 2.42 8.95 2.16
C SER A 401 3.33 10.16 2.17
N VAL A 402 4.22 10.21 1.16
CA VAL A 402 5.09 11.33 0.85
C VAL A 402 4.50 12.12 -0.32
N ARG A 403 4.22 13.41 -0.10
CA ARG A 403 3.70 14.30 -1.13
C ARG A 403 4.79 14.79 -2.07
N SER A 404 5.89 15.29 -1.50
CA SER A 404 7.05 15.79 -2.24
C SER A 404 8.32 15.60 -1.44
N GLN A 405 9.43 15.46 -2.14
CA GLN A 405 10.75 15.28 -1.54
C GLN A 405 11.83 15.83 -2.46
N ALA A 406 12.46 16.92 -2.06
CA ALA A 406 13.63 17.43 -2.76
C ALA A 406 14.78 16.42 -2.71
N PHE A 407 15.61 16.38 -3.74
CA PHE A 407 16.78 15.52 -3.81
C PHE A 407 17.91 16.16 -4.62
N THR A 408 19.11 15.61 -4.50
CA THR A 408 20.31 16.00 -5.25
C THR A 408 21.08 14.76 -5.70
N PHE A 409 21.99 14.88 -6.67
CA PHE A 409 22.92 13.83 -7.09
C PHE A 409 24.22 14.41 -7.66
#